data_61b399b7fe1813df39afd174f5907ded
#
_entry.id   61b399b7fe1813df39afd174f5907ded
#
_cell.length_a   1.000
_cell.length_b   1.000
_cell.length_c   1.000
_cell.angle_alpha   90.00
_cell.angle_beta   90.00
_cell.angle_gamma   90.00
#
_symmetry.space_group_name_H-M   'P 1'
#
loop_
_entity.id
_entity.type
_entity.pdbx_description
1 polymer ?
#
loop_
_entity_poly.entity_id
_entity_poly.type
_entity_poly.pdbx_seq_one_letter_code
_entity_poly.pdbx_strand_id
1 'polypeptide(L)'
;STGVSIDENTLIILDEIQEAPRGITALKYFAEKAPQYHVVAAGSLLGIAMHQNDSFPVGKVDFMHLYPLTFFEFLDAIGESRMVELLMSRDWNMITMFRNKFEECMRQYYLVGGMPAVVKSFASEGNLSKVRSIQKGILEAYERDFSKHAPAIEVPRIRMVWKSIPSQLAKENKKFIYGAVKEGARAKDFELAIEWLKDAGLIYKVNRCKKALLPLAAYEDFSAFKLFLSDVGL
;
A
#
# COMPACT_ATOMS: atom_id res chain seq x y z
N SER A 1 -17.96 -9.22 -28.20
CA SER A 1 -17.63 -10.58 -27.75
C SER A 1 -16.23 -10.94 -28.24
N THR A 2 -15.39 -11.45 -27.36
CA THR A 2 -14.00 -11.81 -27.68
C THR A 2 -13.88 -13.11 -28.48
N GLY A 3 -15.03 -13.81 -28.75
CA GLY A 3 -15.04 -15.12 -29.40
C GLY A 3 -14.42 -16.28 -28.60
N VAL A 4 -14.01 -16.01 -27.35
CA VAL A 4 -13.44 -17.02 -26.45
C VAL A 4 -14.56 -17.75 -25.73
N SER A 5 -14.54 -19.09 -25.77
CA SER A 5 -15.45 -19.93 -24.98
C SER A 5 -15.02 -19.88 -23.50
N ILE A 6 -15.96 -19.61 -22.62
CA ILE A 6 -15.74 -19.60 -21.16
C ILE A 6 -16.24 -20.94 -20.61
N ASP A 7 -15.36 -21.66 -19.92
CA ASP A 7 -15.65 -22.91 -19.24
C ASP A 7 -15.22 -22.87 -17.76
N GLU A 8 -15.37 -23.97 -17.04
CA GLU A 8 -15.05 -24.09 -15.62
C GLU A 8 -13.54 -23.92 -15.32
N ASN A 9 -12.66 -24.09 -16.31
CA ASN A 9 -11.22 -23.90 -16.17
C ASN A 9 -10.77 -22.49 -16.56
N THR A 10 -11.70 -21.63 -16.95
CA THR A 10 -11.40 -20.24 -17.36
C THR A 10 -11.34 -19.33 -16.16
N LEU A 11 -10.22 -18.61 -16.00
CA LEU A 11 -10.11 -17.51 -15.03
C LEU A 11 -10.61 -16.21 -15.68
N ILE A 12 -11.64 -15.63 -15.10
CA ILE A 12 -12.18 -14.33 -15.50
C ILE A 12 -11.50 -13.25 -14.65
N ILE A 13 -10.78 -12.33 -15.30
CA ILE A 13 -10.12 -11.20 -14.62
C ILE A 13 -10.86 -9.92 -15.01
N LEU A 14 -11.37 -9.21 -13.99
CA LEU A 14 -12.04 -7.92 -14.12
C LEU A 14 -11.12 -6.86 -13.52
N ASP A 15 -10.41 -6.15 -14.39
CA ASP A 15 -9.50 -5.09 -13.98
C ASP A 15 -10.25 -3.76 -13.84
N GLU A 16 -9.81 -2.92 -12.86
CA GLU A 16 -10.43 -1.63 -12.51
C GLU A 16 -11.96 -1.72 -12.37
N ILE A 17 -12.42 -2.74 -11.64
CA ILE A 17 -13.85 -3.09 -11.53
C ILE A 17 -14.71 -1.92 -11.01
N GLN A 18 -14.13 -1.00 -10.23
CA GLN A 18 -14.83 0.18 -9.73
C GLN A 18 -15.23 1.18 -10.84
N GLU A 19 -14.58 1.14 -12.00
CA GLU A 19 -14.94 1.97 -13.16
C GLU A 19 -16.19 1.43 -13.88
N ALA A 20 -16.56 0.18 -13.66
CA ALA A 20 -17.73 -0.42 -14.28
C ALA A 20 -19.00 -0.15 -13.44
N PRO A 21 -20.03 0.50 -13.98
CA PRO A 21 -21.30 0.63 -13.30
C PRO A 21 -21.82 -0.76 -12.94
N ARG A 22 -22.12 -1.00 -11.66
CA ARG A 22 -22.55 -2.30 -11.12
C ARG A 22 -21.48 -3.42 -11.15
N GLY A 23 -20.23 -3.13 -11.48
CA GLY A 23 -19.16 -4.14 -11.52
C GLY A 23 -19.01 -4.85 -10.19
N ILE A 24 -18.86 -4.11 -9.10
CA ILE A 24 -18.74 -4.66 -7.74
C ILE A 24 -19.99 -5.47 -7.37
N THR A 25 -21.19 -4.98 -7.68
CA THR A 25 -22.45 -5.69 -7.43
C THR A 25 -22.54 -7.00 -8.23
N ALA A 26 -21.95 -7.07 -9.42
CA ALA A 26 -21.95 -8.27 -10.25
C ALA A 26 -21.21 -9.44 -9.60
N LEU A 27 -20.20 -9.18 -8.77
CA LEU A 27 -19.47 -10.23 -8.04
C LEU A 27 -20.40 -11.07 -7.16
N LYS A 28 -21.44 -10.47 -6.58
CA LYS A 28 -22.47 -11.19 -5.83
C LYS A 28 -23.19 -12.24 -6.71
N TYR A 29 -23.50 -11.87 -7.93
CA TYR A 29 -24.20 -12.76 -8.86
C TYR A 29 -23.32 -13.91 -9.34
N PHE A 30 -22.01 -13.67 -9.53
CA PHE A 30 -21.05 -14.75 -9.80
C PHE A 30 -21.02 -15.75 -8.63
N ALA A 31 -20.89 -15.28 -7.39
CA ALA A 31 -20.85 -16.14 -6.22
C ALA A 31 -22.16 -16.94 -6.01
N GLU A 32 -23.34 -16.36 -6.31
CA GLU A 32 -24.63 -16.98 -6.03
C GLU A 32 -25.19 -17.80 -7.19
N LYS A 33 -24.95 -17.40 -8.44
CA LYS A 33 -25.60 -18.00 -9.62
C LYS A 33 -24.66 -18.69 -10.59
N ALA A 34 -23.35 -18.46 -10.43
CA ALA A 34 -22.33 -18.99 -11.34
C ALA A 34 -21.04 -19.39 -10.58
N PRO A 35 -21.16 -20.15 -9.45
CA PRO A 35 -20.02 -20.48 -8.59
C PRO A 35 -18.97 -21.37 -9.25
N GLN A 36 -19.29 -21.96 -10.40
CA GLN A 36 -18.37 -22.78 -11.18
C GLN A 36 -17.28 -21.95 -11.89
N TYR A 37 -17.45 -20.65 -12.01
CA TYR A 37 -16.44 -19.81 -12.68
C TYR A 37 -15.49 -19.17 -11.66
N HIS A 38 -14.20 -19.19 -11.99
CA HIS A 38 -13.18 -18.53 -11.22
C HIS A 38 -13.11 -17.06 -11.63
N VAL A 39 -13.42 -16.16 -10.70
CA VAL A 39 -13.45 -14.70 -10.95
C VAL A 39 -12.51 -13.99 -10.01
N VAL A 40 -11.62 -13.17 -10.56
CA VAL A 40 -10.75 -12.26 -9.83
C VAL A 40 -11.09 -10.83 -10.28
N ALA A 41 -11.37 -9.96 -9.34
CA ALA A 41 -11.58 -8.54 -9.60
C ALA A 41 -10.46 -7.73 -8.96
N ALA A 42 -9.87 -6.83 -9.74
CA ALA A 42 -8.82 -5.94 -9.29
C ALA A 42 -9.26 -4.47 -9.38
N GLY A 43 -8.68 -3.63 -8.54
CA GLY A 43 -8.87 -2.19 -8.60
C GLY A 43 -7.98 -1.49 -7.60
N SER A 44 -7.33 -0.41 -8.03
CA SER A 44 -6.37 0.35 -7.23
C SER A 44 -7.03 1.14 -6.08
N LEU A 45 -8.32 1.45 -6.18
CA LEU A 45 -9.08 2.25 -5.22
C LEU A 45 -10.32 1.51 -4.69
N LEU A 46 -10.27 0.17 -4.64
CA LEU A 46 -11.39 -0.63 -4.16
C LEU A 46 -11.81 -0.26 -2.72
N GLY A 47 -10.87 0.07 -1.84
CA GLY A 47 -11.16 0.53 -0.48
C GLY A 47 -12.10 1.75 -0.47
N ILE A 48 -11.84 2.73 -1.34
CA ILE A 48 -12.70 3.91 -1.47
C ILE A 48 -14.04 3.56 -2.10
N ALA A 49 -14.04 2.76 -3.17
CA ALA A 49 -15.25 2.37 -3.87
C ALA A 49 -16.22 1.55 -3.00
N MET A 50 -15.68 0.78 -2.05
CA MET A 50 -16.47 0.00 -1.10
C MET A 50 -17.31 0.89 -0.17
N HIS A 51 -16.79 2.04 0.24
CA HIS A 51 -17.52 2.99 1.09
C HIS A 51 -18.61 3.78 0.35
N GLN A 52 -18.53 3.83 -0.98
CA GLN A 52 -19.50 4.55 -1.82
C GLN A 52 -20.66 3.69 -2.32
N ASN A 53 -20.57 2.36 -2.22
CA ASN A 53 -21.57 1.43 -2.76
C ASN A 53 -22.33 0.71 -1.66
N ASP A 54 -23.62 1.00 -1.51
CA ASP A 54 -24.53 0.37 -0.55
C ASP A 54 -24.74 -1.14 -0.75
N SER A 55 -24.32 -1.72 -1.86
CA SER A 55 -24.56 -3.14 -2.23
C SER A 55 -23.27 -3.96 -2.38
N PHE A 56 -22.27 -3.69 -1.54
CA PHE A 56 -21.06 -4.51 -1.53
C PHE A 56 -21.41 -5.97 -1.12
N PRO A 57 -20.86 -7.00 -1.81
CA PRO A 57 -21.20 -8.41 -1.58
C PRO A 57 -20.50 -8.99 -0.34
N VAL A 58 -20.87 -8.52 0.85
CA VAL A 58 -20.31 -9.01 2.12
C VAL A 58 -20.47 -10.52 2.25
N GLY A 59 -19.39 -11.23 2.59
CA GLY A 59 -19.36 -12.68 2.76
C GLY A 59 -19.48 -13.50 1.46
N LYS A 60 -19.37 -12.85 0.29
CA LYS A 60 -19.41 -13.49 -1.04
C LYS A 60 -18.12 -13.34 -1.82
N VAL A 61 -17.18 -12.60 -1.29
CA VAL A 61 -15.87 -12.34 -1.89
C VAL A 61 -14.80 -12.43 -0.81
N ASP A 62 -13.64 -12.96 -1.19
CA ASP A 62 -12.43 -12.95 -0.38
C ASP A 62 -11.54 -11.80 -0.84
N PHE A 63 -10.89 -11.13 0.10
CA PHE A 63 -10.01 -10.02 -0.19
C PHE A 63 -8.55 -10.44 -0.18
N MET A 64 -7.85 -10.01 -1.22
CA MET A 64 -6.39 -10.11 -1.29
C MET A 64 -5.82 -8.70 -1.46
N HIS A 65 -4.82 -8.36 -0.65
CA HIS A 65 -4.09 -7.11 -0.77
C HIS A 65 -2.73 -7.36 -1.42
N LEU A 66 -2.44 -6.65 -2.51
CA LEU A 66 -1.14 -6.66 -3.14
C LEU A 66 -0.32 -5.49 -2.58
N TYR A 67 0.64 -5.80 -1.74
CA TYR A 67 1.54 -4.83 -1.15
C TYR A 67 2.80 -4.63 -2.01
N PRO A 68 3.54 -3.52 -1.82
CA PRO A 68 4.90 -3.42 -2.33
C PRO A 68 5.75 -4.60 -1.87
N LEU A 69 6.79 -4.96 -2.63
CA LEU A 69 7.69 -6.06 -2.28
C LEU A 69 8.31 -5.84 -0.91
N THR A 70 8.32 -6.88 -0.11
CA THR A 70 9.04 -6.93 1.16
C THR A 70 10.55 -6.94 0.93
N PHE A 71 11.33 -6.75 1.98
CA PHE A 71 12.81 -6.88 1.89
C PHE A 71 13.25 -8.26 1.41
N PHE A 72 12.54 -9.33 1.80
CA PHE A 72 12.84 -10.68 1.32
C PHE A 72 12.61 -10.83 -0.18
N GLU A 73 11.47 -10.37 -0.68
CA GLU A 73 11.14 -10.39 -2.11
C GLU A 73 12.08 -9.47 -2.91
N PHE A 74 12.52 -8.35 -2.33
CA PHE A 74 13.53 -7.49 -2.93
C PHE A 74 14.86 -8.22 -3.07
N LEU A 75 15.33 -8.93 -2.02
CA LEU A 75 16.56 -9.73 -2.08
C LEU A 75 16.50 -10.78 -3.18
N ASP A 76 15.37 -11.50 -3.30
CA ASP A 76 15.16 -12.46 -4.39
C ASP A 76 15.22 -11.79 -5.76
N ALA A 77 14.56 -10.64 -5.90
CA ALA A 77 14.50 -9.89 -7.16
C ALA A 77 15.89 -9.40 -7.63
N ILE A 78 16.79 -9.06 -6.71
CA ILE A 78 18.17 -8.65 -7.04
C ILE A 78 19.17 -9.81 -7.11
N GLY A 79 18.71 -11.08 -7.03
CA GLY A 79 19.53 -12.28 -7.14
C GLY A 79 20.24 -12.72 -5.85
N GLU A 80 19.81 -12.20 -4.70
CA GLU A 80 20.40 -12.49 -3.38
C GLU A 80 19.57 -13.53 -2.59
N SER A 81 18.99 -14.54 -3.27
CA SER A 81 18.12 -15.57 -2.65
C SER A 81 18.80 -16.34 -1.51
N ARG A 82 20.12 -16.53 -1.59
CA ARG A 82 20.90 -17.16 -0.48
C ARG A 82 20.85 -16.33 0.80
N MET A 83 20.74 -15.01 0.70
CA MET A 83 20.59 -14.14 1.86
C MET A 83 19.20 -14.31 2.48
N VAL A 84 18.16 -14.56 1.66
CA VAL A 84 16.81 -14.88 2.12
C VAL A 84 16.83 -16.21 2.89
N GLU A 85 17.42 -17.27 2.33
CA GLU A 85 17.56 -18.57 2.98
C GLU A 85 18.25 -18.44 4.33
N LEU A 86 19.33 -17.66 4.39
CA LEU A 86 20.08 -17.42 5.63
C LEU A 86 19.23 -16.69 6.69
N LEU A 87 18.46 -15.68 6.32
CA LEU A 87 17.54 -15.00 7.24
C LEU A 87 16.44 -15.95 7.75
N MET A 88 15.91 -16.79 6.87
CA MET A 88 14.86 -17.76 7.22
C MET A 88 15.38 -18.88 8.12
N SER A 89 16.64 -19.26 7.99
CA SER A 89 17.28 -20.26 8.89
C SER A 89 17.42 -19.79 10.32
N ARG A 90 17.39 -18.46 10.56
CA ARG A 90 17.64 -17.83 11.88
C ARG A 90 18.98 -18.22 12.51
N ASP A 91 19.97 -18.61 11.72
CA ASP A 91 21.34 -18.80 12.19
C ASP A 91 21.99 -17.44 12.45
N TRP A 92 21.83 -16.96 13.69
CA TRP A 92 22.31 -15.64 14.10
C TRP A 92 23.83 -15.47 13.99
N ASN A 93 24.59 -16.56 14.12
CA ASN A 93 26.04 -16.53 13.97
C ASN A 93 26.41 -16.24 12.51
N MET A 94 25.84 -16.98 11.59
CA MET A 94 26.04 -16.77 10.16
C MET A 94 25.49 -15.41 9.70
N ILE A 95 24.30 -15.03 10.15
CA ILE A 95 23.72 -13.70 9.84
C ILE A 95 24.68 -12.59 10.28
N THR A 96 25.28 -12.71 11.48
CA THR A 96 26.23 -11.73 11.99
C THR A 96 27.51 -11.67 11.16
N MET A 97 28.01 -12.80 10.64
CA MET A 97 29.17 -12.84 9.75
C MET A 97 28.90 -12.08 8.43
N PHE A 98 27.68 -12.14 7.91
CA PHE A 98 27.26 -11.44 6.68
C PHE A 98 26.62 -10.07 6.94
N ARG A 99 26.74 -9.53 8.15
CA ARG A 99 26.11 -8.26 8.58
C ARG A 99 26.31 -7.12 7.57
N ASN A 100 27.53 -6.90 7.11
CA ASN A 100 27.83 -5.80 6.19
C ASN A 100 27.06 -5.94 4.86
N LYS A 101 26.92 -7.16 4.35
CA LYS A 101 26.16 -7.43 3.15
C LYS A 101 24.65 -7.17 3.37
N PHE A 102 24.11 -7.61 4.50
CA PHE A 102 22.72 -7.32 4.86
C PHE A 102 22.46 -5.82 5.01
N GLU A 103 23.38 -5.10 5.66
CA GLU A 103 23.25 -3.64 5.80
C GLU A 103 23.31 -2.92 4.44
N GLU A 104 24.16 -3.37 3.52
CA GLU A 104 24.22 -2.86 2.16
C GLU A 104 22.90 -3.09 1.42
N CYS A 105 22.40 -4.32 1.39
CA CYS A 105 21.12 -4.66 0.77
C CYS A 105 19.96 -3.88 1.41
N MET A 106 19.95 -3.70 2.72
CA MET A 106 18.93 -2.92 3.42
C MET A 106 18.97 -1.44 3.02
N ARG A 107 20.17 -0.84 2.87
CA ARG A 107 20.31 0.53 2.37
C ARG A 107 19.81 0.65 0.93
N GLN A 108 20.10 -0.33 0.08
CA GLN A 108 19.53 -0.38 -1.28
C GLN A 108 18.02 -0.45 -1.25
N TYR A 109 17.43 -1.32 -0.41
CA TYR A 109 15.99 -1.41 -0.24
C TYR A 109 15.35 -0.11 0.24
N TYR A 110 15.98 0.61 1.16
CA TYR A 110 15.46 1.93 1.59
C TYR A 110 15.50 2.98 0.47
N LEU A 111 16.42 2.87 -0.47
CA LEU A 111 16.51 3.79 -1.62
C LEU A 111 15.58 3.39 -2.76
N VAL A 112 15.42 2.10 -3.01
CA VAL A 112 14.66 1.54 -4.12
C VAL A 112 13.19 1.34 -3.75
N GLY A 113 12.92 0.88 -2.53
CA GLY A 113 11.61 0.47 -2.08
C GLY A 113 11.17 -0.88 -2.65
N GLY A 114 9.89 -1.18 -2.46
CA GLY A 114 9.24 -2.41 -2.91
C GLY A 114 8.31 -2.23 -4.12
N MET A 115 8.25 -1.06 -4.75
CA MET A 115 7.39 -0.87 -5.92
C MET A 115 7.90 -1.72 -7.10
N PRO A 116 7.10 -2.64 -7.68
CA PRO A 116 7.58 -3.64 -8.64
C PRO A 116 8.30 -3.05 -9.85
N ALA A 117 7.80 -1.95 -10.42
CA ALA A 117 8.44 -1.28 -11.55
C ALA A 117 9.83 -0.72 -11.19
N VAL A 118 9.98 -0.22 -9.96
CA VAL A 118 11.24 0.33 -9.45
C VAL A 118 12.24 -0.78 -9.20
N VAL A 119 11.81 -1.85 -8.50
CA VAL A 119 12.66 -3.02 -8.20
C VAL A 119 13.12 -3.70 -9.50
N LYS A 120 12.22 -3.89 -10.47
CA LYS A 120 12.57 -4.45 -11.79
C LYS A 120 13.65 -3.63 -12.49
N SER A 121 13.52 -2.30 -12.51
CA SER A 121 14.53 -1.42 -13.14
C SER A 121 15.86 -1.48 -12.41
N PHE A 122 15.86 -1.51 -11.07
CA PHE A 122 17.07 -1.61 -10.27
C PHE A 122 17.76 -2.97 -10.46
N ALA A 123 17.02 -4.06 -10.39
CA ALA A 123 17.57 -5.42 -10.59
C ALA A 123 18.20 -5.63 -11.96
N SER A 124 17.66 -4.98 -13.02
CA SER A 124 18.18 -5.12 -14.38
C SER A 124 19.37 -4.20 -14.68
N GLU A 125 19.43 -3.01 -14.12
CA GLU A 125 20.38 -1.96 -14.56
C GLU A 125 21.24 -1.39 -13.43
N GLY A 126 20.86 -1.54 -12.15
CA GLY A 126 21.56 -0.94 -11.00
C GLY A 126 21.58 0.60 -11.00
N ASN A 127 20.79 1.25 -11.83
CA ASN A 127 20.84 2.68 -12.07
C ASN A 127 19.89 3.46 -11.12
N LEU A 128 20.45 4.05 -10.07
CA LEU A 128 19.68 4.82 -9.08
C LEU A 128 19.02 6.09 -9.65
N SER A 129 19.60 6.72 -10.69
CA SER A 129 18.96 7.89 -11.33
C SER A 129 17.67 7.49 -12.03
N LYS A 130 17.65 6.33 -12.69
CA LYS A 130 16.46 5.77 -13.34
C LYS A 130 15.42 5.35 -12.30
N VAL A 131 15.85 4.70 -11.22
CA VAL A 131 15.02 4.38 -10.05
C VAL A 131 14.28 5.63 -9.57
N ARG A 132 15.01 6.73 -9.33
CA ARG A 132 14.43 7.99 -8.85
C ARG A 132 13.44 8.60 -9.83
N SER A 133 13.69 8.49 -11.13
CA SER A 133 12.76 8.95 -12.16
C SER A 133 11.44 8.17 -12.13
N ILE A 134 11.50 6.84 -11.97
CA ILE A 134 10.29 5.99 -11.87
C ILE A 134 9.51 6.32 -10.60
N GLN A 135 10.18 6.42 -9.45
CA GLN A 135 9.55 6.79 -8.17
C GLN A 135 8.83 8.13 -8.28
N LYS A 136 9.47 9.14 -8.90
CA LYS A 136 8.85 10.44 -9.14
C LYS A 136 7.59 10.32 -9.99
N GLY A 137 7.63 9.52 -11.06
CA GLY A 137 6.46 9.24 -11.90
C GLY A 137 5.30 8.61 -11.12
N ILE A 138 5.59 7.68 -10.19
CA ILE A 138 4.58 7.06 -9.32
C ILE A 138 3.96 8.11 -8.38
N LEU A 139 4.78 8.92 -7.72
CA LEU A 139 4.29 9.99 -6.84
C LEU A 139 3.39 11.00 -7.58
N GLU A 140 3.78 11.39 -8.80
CA GLU A 140 2.98 12.27 -9.65
C GLU A 140 1.67 11.61 -10.10
N ALA A 141 1.65 10.29 -10.31
CA ALA A 141 0.43 9.53 -10.62
C ALA A 141 -0.53 9.56 -9.42
N TYR A 142 -0.05 9.29 -8.21
CA TYR A 142 -0.86 9.39 -7.00
C TYR A 142 -1.46 10.79 -6.80
N GLU A 143 -0.67 11.85 -7.02
CA GLU A 143 -1.20 13.23 -6.90
C GLU A 143 -2.29 13.54 -7.94
N ARG A 144 -2.25 12.93 -9.15
CA ARG A 144 -3.33 13.01 -10.13
C ARG A 144 -4.58 12.26 -9.68
N ASP A 145 -4.40 11.08 -9.10
CA ASP A 145 -5.50 10.26 -8.60
C ASP A 145 -6.26 10.94 -7.45
N PHE A 146 -5.58 11.73 -6.61
CA PHE A 146 -6.26 12.56 -5.61
C PHE A 146 -7.30 13.48 -6.25
N SER A 147 -6.95 14.10 -7.37
CA SER A 147 -7.84 15.03 -8.07
C SER A 147 -8.98 14.33 -8.81
N LYS A 148 -8.77 13.09 -9.24
CA LYS A 148 -9.75 12.32 -10.02
C LYS A 148 -10.80 11.67 -9.11
N HIS A 149 -10.37 11.15 -7.93
CA HIS A 149 -11.19 10.24 -7.15
C HIS A 149 -11.61 10.77 -5.77
N ALA A 150 -10.90 11.76 -5.23
CA ALA A 150 -11.27 12.34 -3.94
C ALA A 150 -12.34 13.45 -4.11
N PRO A 151 -13.19 13.67 -3.08
CA PRO A 151 -14.07 14.83 -3.06
C PRO A 151 -13.29 16.13 -3.25
N ALA A 152 -13.72 17.00 -4.17
CA ALA A 152 -12.97 18.21 -4.58
C ALA A 152 -12.57 19.09 -3.39
N ILE A 153 -13.40 19.16 -2.34
CA ILE A 153 -13.14 19.93 -1.12
C ILE A 153 -11.99 19.34 -0.28
N GLU A 154 -11.76 18.03 -0.37
CA GLU A 154 -10.72 17.32 0.40
C GLU A 154 -9.37 17.25 -0.32
N VAL A 155 -9.33 17.39 -1.65
CA VAL A 155 -8.09 17.30 -2.44
C VAL A 155 -6.96 18.19 -1.90
N PRO A 156 -7.18 19.46 -1.55
CA PRO A 156 -6.12 20.30 -0.98
C PRO A 156 -5.60 19.75 0.36
N ARG A 157 -6.49 19.24 1.22
CA ARG A 157 -6.13 18.67 2.52
C ARG A 157 -5.35 17.37 2.38
N ILE A 158 -5.77 16.49 1.47
CA ILE A 158 -5.08 15.24 1.13
C ILE A 158 -3.64 15.55 0.69
N ARG A 159 -3.46 16.50 -0.22
CA ARG A 159 -2.12 16.93 -0.68
C ARG A 159 -1.26 17.50 0.45
N MET A 160 -1.85 18.30 1.35
CA MET A 160 -1.12 18.85 2.49
C MET A 160 -0.65 17.75 3.44
N VAL A 161 -1.53 16.80 3.79
CA VAL A 161 -1.16 15.64 4.61
C VAL A 161 -0.06 14.84 3.93
N TRP A 162 -0.27 14.43 2.67
CA TRP A 162 0.67 13.66 1.86
C TRP A 162 2.07 14.26 1.87
N LYS A 163 2.19 15.53 1.52
CA LYS A 163 3.48 16.25 1.47
C LYS A 163 4.13 16.43 2.83
N SER A 164 3.36 16.40 3.92
CA SER A 164 3.90 16.55 5.27
C SER A 164 4.52 15.28 5.85
N ILE A 165 4.13 14.09 5.35
CA ILE A 165 4.54 12.81 5.93
C ILE A 165 6.07 12.65 5.98
N PRO A 166 6.83 12.82 4.88
CA PRO A 166 8.28 12.62 4.91
C PRO A 166 8.98 13.54 5.93
N SER A 167 8.59 14.82 6.00
CA SER A 167 9.17 15.77 6.92
C SER A 167 8.84 15.45 8.39
N GLN A 168 7.70 14.86 8.67
CA GLN A 168 7.31 14.43 10.00
C GLN A 168 8.00 13.14 10.42
N LEU A 169 8.21 12.20 9.48
CA LEU A 169 8.97 10.97 9.71
C LEU A 169 10.47 11.23 9.92
N ALA A 170 11.01 12.30 9.35
CA ALA A 170 12.40 12.71 9.54
C ALA A 170 12.69 13.25 10.96
N LYS A 171 11.66 13.61 11.74
CA LYS A 171 11.81 14.06 13.11
C LYS A 171 12.07 12.89 14.06
N GLU A 172 12.79 13.15 15.16
CA GLU A 172 13.14 12.12 16.16
C GLU A 172 11.89 11.37 16.69
N ASN A 173 10.85 12.09 17.07
CA ASN A 173 9.64 11.51 17.64
C ASN A 173 8.73 10.84 16.59
N LYS A 174 8.80 11.22 15.30
CA LYS A 174 7.97 10.68 14.21
C LYS A 174 6.46 10.69 14.49
N LYS A 175 5.98 11.34 15.55
CA LYS A 175 4.55 11.51 15.83
C LYS A 175 3.95 12.46 14.82
N PHE A 176 2.77 12.10 14.27
CA PHE A 176 2.04 13.00 13.40
C PHE A 176 1.48 14.20 14.19
N ILE A 177 1.74 15.40 13.71
CA ILE A 177 1.35 16.66 14.33
C ILE A 177 0.57 17.48 13.30
N TYR A 178 -0.70 17.73 13.56
CA TYR A 178 -1.56 18.52 12.66
C TYR A 178 -1.04 19.95 12.43
N GLY A 179 -0.51 20.59 13.47
CA GLY A 179 0.12 21.91 13.36
C GLY A 179 1.37 21.95 12.46
N ALA A 180 1.99 20.80 12.17
CA ALA A 180 3.09 20.73 11.21
C ALA A 180 2.59 20.63 9.75
N VAL A 181 1.33 20.28 9.54
CA VAL A 181 0.69 20.32 8.21
C VAL A 181 0.30 21.76 7.87
N LYS A 182 -0.33 22.44 8.84
CA LYS A 182 -0.72 23.84 8.76
C LYS A 182 -0.77 24.45 10.16
N GLU A 183 -0.23 25.64 10.35
CA GLU A 183 -0.27 26.34 11.62
C GLU A 183 -1.73 26.50 12.13
N GLY A 184 -1.95 26.19 13.42
CA GLY A 184 -3.28 26.23 14.05
C GLY A 184 -4.22 25.08 13.69
N ALA A 185 -3.80 24.13 12.85
CA ALA A 185 -4.64 23.00 12.42
C ALA A 185 -4.95 22.03 13.57
N ARG A 186 -6.16 21.50 13.55
CA ARG A 186 -6.68 20.50 14.49
C ARG A 186 -7.04 19.20 13.76
N ALA A 187 -7.28 18.14 14.53
CA ALA A 187 -7.67 16.83 14.01
C ALA A 187 -8.83 16.91 13.00
N LYS A 188 -9.91 17.57 13.36
CA LYS A 188 -11.11 17.76 12.52
C LYS A 188 -10.84 18.33 11.12
N ASP A 189 -9.72 19.02 10.94
CA ASP A 189 -9.39 19.67 9.66
C ASP A 189 -8.79 18.68 8.64
N PHE A 190 -8.24 17.55 9.11
CA PHE A 190 -7.48 16.61 8.29
C PHE A 190 -7.83 15.14 8.48
N GLU A 191 -8.74 14.78 9.40
CA GLU A 191 -9.10 13.37 9.65
C GLU A 191 -9.64 12.69 8.39
N LEU A 192 -10.55 13.35 7.66
CA LEU A 192 -11.10 12.80 6.42
C LEU A 192 -10.02 12.60 5.35
N ALA A 193 -9.07 13.51 5.25
CA ALA A 193 -7.95 13.39 4.32
C ALA A 193 -7.03 12.21 4.68
N ILE A 194 -6.79 11.98 5.98
CA ILE A 194 -6.00 10.83 6.46
C ILE A 194 -6.73 9.53 6.19
N GLU A 195 -8.03 9.45 6.51
CA GLU A 195 -8.82 8.24 6.25
C GLU A 195 -8.88 7.94 4.74
N TRP A 196 -9.05 8.97 3.89
CA TRP A 196 -9.02 8.79 2.45
C TRP A 196 -7.70 8.19 1.96
N LEU A 197 -6.56 8.71 2.42
CA LEU A 197 -5.23 8.19 2.05
C LEU A 197 -5.02 6.74 2.54
N LYS A 198 -5.56 6.42 3.72
CA LYS A 198 -5.52 5.06 4.29
C LYS A 198 -6.37 4.10 3.44
N ASP A 199 -7.61 4.49 3.10
CA ASP A 199 -8.52 3.67 2.32
C ASP A 199 -8.04 3.49 0.86
N ALA A 200 -7.29 4.48 0.34
CA ALA A 200 -6.56 4.36 -0.91
C ALA A 200 -5.33 3.43 -0.83
N GLY A 201 -4.97 2.91 0.35
CA GLY A 201 -3.80 2.05 0.54
C GLY A 201 -2.45 2.77 0.40
N LEU A 202 -2.43 4.11 0.45
CA LEU A 202 -1.22 4.91 0.23
C LEU A 202 -0.43 5.16 1.50
N ILE A 203 -1.09 5.06 2.65
CA ILE A 203 -0.47 5.26 3.97
C ILE A 203 -0.92 4.21 4.99
N TYR A 204 -0.06 3.99 5.98
CA TYR A 204 -0.39 3.26 7.20
C TYR A 204 -0.48 4.23 8.37
N LYS A 205 -1.59 4.17 9.12
CA LYS A 205 -1.79 4.89 10.38
C LYS A 205 -1.52 3.93 11.53
N VAL A 206 -0.48 4.18 12.29
CA VAL A 206 -0.06 3.33 13.43
C VAL A 206 -0.30 4.08 14.72
N ASN A 207 -1.29 3.64 15.50
CA ASN A 207 -1.66 4.24 16.77
C ASN A 207 -0.68 3.82 17.87
N ARG A 208 -0.49 4.70 18.87
CA ARG A 208 0.26 4.36 20.08
C ARG A 208 -0.56 3.38 20.92
N CYS A 209 0.09 2.34 21.43
CA CYS A 209 -0.50 1.49 22.45
C CYS A 209 0.00 1.93 23.84
N LYS A 210 -0.92 2.14 24.80
CA LYS A 210 -0.58 2.56 26.17
C LYS A 210 -0.06 1.42 27.04
N LYS A 211 -0.48 0.19 26.74
CA LYS A 211 -0.07 -1.03 27.46
C LYS A 211 0.13 -2.17 26.48
N ALA A 212 1.19 -2.94 26.65
CA ALA A 212 1.48 -4.11 25.84
C ALA A 212 0.70 -5.36 26.35
N LEU A 213 -0.63 -5.25 26.42
CA LEU A 213 -1.53 -6.32 26.86
C LEU A 213 -2.51 -6.66 25.73
N LEU A 214 -2.96 -7.91 25.68
CA LEU A 214 -3.96 -8.37 24.71
C LEU A 214 -5.40 -8.15 25.22
N PRO A 215 -6.35 -7.76 24.35
CA PRO A 215 -6.15 -7.36 22.95
C PRO A 215 -5.56 -5.95 22.84
N LEU A 216 -4.56 -5.75 21.99
CA LEU A 216 -3.88 -4.45 21.83
C LEU A 216 -4.84 -3.31 21.52
N ALA A 217 -5.88 -3.57 20.75
CA ALA A 217 -6.91 -2.59 20.38
C ALA A 217 -7.58 -1.92 21.59
N ALA A 218 -7.69 -2.63 22.72
CA ALA A 218 -8.27 -2.07 23.94
C ALA A 218 -7.39 -1.00 24.62
N TYR A 219 -6.12 -0.92 24.22
CA TYR A 219 -5.13 0.00 24.79
C TYR A 219 -4.64 1.04 23.78
N GLU A 220 -5.29 1.15 22.63
CA GLU A 220 -4.95 2.14 21.62
C GLU A 220 -5.17 3.57 22.12
N ASP A 221 -4.25 4.44 21.78
CA ASP A 221 -4.33 5.86 22.03
C ASP A 221 -4.49 6.62 20.70
N PHE A 222 -5.72 6.89 20.33
CA PHE A 222 -6.06 7.59 19.10
C PHE A 222 -5.53 9.05 19.04
N SER A 223 -5.09 9.63 20.17
CA SER A 223 -4.49 10.96 20.21
C SER A 223 -3.03 10.99 19.76
N ALA A 224 -2.39 9.83 19.61
CA ALA A 224 -0.99 9.72 19.27
C ALA A 224 -0.74 8.60 18.26
N PHE A 225 -0.41 8.98 17.03
CA PHE A 225 -0.15 8.04 15.94
C PHE A 225 0.98 8.52 15.05
N LYS A 226 1.46 7.62 14.20
CA LYS A 226 2.42 7.88 13.12
C LYS A 226 1.75 7.58 11.79
N LEU A 227 2.12 8.30 10.75
CA LEU A 227 1.77 7.99 9.38
C LEU A 227 3.02 7.54 8.63
N PHE A 228 2.93 6.40 7.96
CA PHE A 228 3.97 5.87 7.10
C PHE A 228 3.43 5.79 5.67
N LEU A 229 4.27 6.03 4.68
CA LEU A 229 3.94 5.71 3.29
C LEU A 229 3.85 4.20 3.12
N SER A 230 3.08 3.74 2.13
CA SER A 230 2.93 2.31 1.83
C SER A 230 4.23 1.66 1.33
N ASP A 231 5.15 2.47 0.83
CA ASP A 231 6.48 2.02 0.36
C ASP A 231 7.61 2.89 0.93
N VAL A 232 8.72 2.25 1.30
CA VAL A 232 9.86 2.92 1.95
C VAL A 232 10.72 3.72 0.96
N GLY A 233 10.63 3.45 -0.34
CA GLY A 233 11.39 4.13 -1.40
C GLY A 233 10.70 5.39 -1.95
N LEU A 234 9.43 5.63 -1.59
CA LEU A 234 8.63 6.79 -2.02
C LEU A 234 8.65 7.96 -1.01
#